data_7c10e7997cd1c21e779c9ff5eb0081a8
#
_entry.id   7c10e7997cd1c21e779c9ff5eb0081a8
#
_cell.length_a   1.000
_cell.length_b   1.000
_cell.length_c   1.000
_cell.angle_alpha   90.00
_cell.angle_beta   90.00
_cell.angle_gamma   90.00
#
_symmetry.space_group_name_H-M   'P 1'
#
loop_
_entity.id
_entity.type
_entity.pdbx_description
1 polymer ?
#
loop_
_entity_poly.entity_id
_entity_poly.type
_entity_poly.pdbx_seq_one_letter_code
_entity_poly.pdbx_strand_id
1 'polypeptide(L)'
;MRRTQPSPAPDSPCAHHWWRDAVFYQVYARSFADSNGDGVGDLEGVRSRLGYLELLGVDALWLSPVMRSPMADHGYDVADPRDIDPVFGDLTAMGALVSDAHAHGIKVTMDLVPNHTSDQHAWFQAALTAPAGGPERARFIFRDGKGADGGEPPNNWPSVFGGPAWTRVTEADGSPGQWYLHLFAAEQPDLDWTNPEVAADLAETLRFWLGRGVDGFRIDVAHGMAKPPGLPDIDVSDNRLLITTDDDPRFDDDGVHEIHRMIRTVLDETPGAMAVGEIWVADDERFARYVRPDELHLGFNFRLVEAQFSADAVREAVEHSLAAVTSVGALPTWTLANHDVQRQVTRYGGGQQGVRRARAMILVELSLPGAMYLYNGEELGLPNVELPDSALRDPVWERSGRTERGRDGCRVPLPWEGTESPFGFSTTGDTWLPVPAEWAALTVEAQLEDPDSMLSHYRHALQLRAQRAEFSGVELEWYGAPAGCLAFRRKGGGLVCALNTSGESVPLPPGEVLLSSVPLTDGQLPADAAVWLV
;
A
#
# COMPACT_ATOMS: atom_id res chain seq x y z
N MET A 1 26.73 8.07 -5.54
CA MET A 1 27.16 9.18 -4.64
C MET A 1 25.90 9.90 -4.21
N ARG A 2 25.41 9.61 -2.99
CA ARG A 2 24.24 10.29 -2.41
C ARG A 2 24.56 11.78 -2.18
N ARG A 3 23.54 12.66 -2.31
CA ARG A 3 23.66 14.05 -1.87
C ARG A 3 24.06 14.07 -0.40
N THR A 4 25.27 14.53 -0.06
CA THR A 4 25.53 15.15 1.23
C THR A 4 24.86 16.51 1.18
N GLN A 5 23.59 16.59 1.58
CA GLN A 5 22.97 17.89 1.84
C GLN A 5 23.67 18.50 3.06
N PRO A 6 24.05 19.79 3.04
CA PRO A 6 24.47 20.47 4.24
C PRO A 6 23.29 20.46 5.21
N SER A 7 23.51 20.01 6.45
CA SER A 7 22.51 20.10 7.51
C SER A 7 21.97 21.51 7.59
N PRO A 8 20.65 21.73 7.43
CA PRO A 8 20.07 23.04 7.65
C PRO A 8 20.23 23.43 9.11
N ALA A 9 20.37 24.73 9.35
CA ALA A 9 20.39 25.28 10.70
C ALA A 9 19.11 24.92 11.46
N PRO A 10 19.17 24.64 12.78
CA PRO A 10 18.07 24.05 13.56
C PRO A 10 16.81 24.92 13.71
N ASP A 11 16.75 26.12 13.17
CA ASP A 11 15.66 27.10 13.36
C ASP A 11 14.92 27.50 12.06
N SER A 12 14.95 26.67 11.02
CA SER A 12 14.14 26.92 9.81
C SER A 12 12.76 26.28 9.94
N PRO A 13 11.64 27.03 9.71
CA PRO A 13 10.27 26.49 9.76
C PRO A 13 9.95 25.43 8.69
N CYS A 14 10.92 25.13 7.82
CA CYS A 14 10.88 24.01 6.87
C CYS A 14 11.95 22.99 7.26
N ALA A 15 11.80 22.30 8.41
CA ALA A 15 12.51 21.07 8.63
C ALA A 15 12.17 20.12 7.48
N HIS A 16 13.17 19.75 6.69
CA HIS A 16 13.01 18.83 5.57
C HIS A 16 12.73 17.44 6.15
N HIS A 17 11.45 17.11 6.34
CA HIS A 17 11.07 15.78 6.76
C HIS A 17 11.44 14.79 5.65
N TRP A 18 12.16 13.73 5.98
CA TRP A 18 12.72 12.75 5.04
C TRP A 18 11.66 12.11 4.13
N TRP A 19 10.43 11.96 4.62
CA TRP A 19 9.31 11.28 3.94
C TRP A 19 8.62 12.13 2.87
N ARG A 20 8.87 13.45 2.79
CA ARG A 20 8.09 14.37 1.93
C ARG A 20 8.21 14.10 0.43
N ASP A 21 9.36 13.67 -0.02
CA ASP A 21 9.70 13.36 -1.41
C ASP A 21 10.40 12.00 -1.56
N ALA A 22 10.30 11.18 -0.52
CA ALA A 22 10.90 9.86 -0.47
C ALA A 22 10.24 8.89 -1.46
N VAL A 23 11.05 7.94 -1.92
CA VAL A 23 10.59 6.77 -2.66
C VAL A 23 10.57 5.59 -1.70
N PHE A 24 9.37 5.14 -1.40
CA PHE A 24 9.12 3.95 -0.60
C PHE A 24 9.03 2.73 -1.51
N TYR A 25 9.55 1.60 -1.04
CA TYR A 25 9.40 0.32 -1.70
C TYR A 25 8.59 -0.61 -0.80
N GLN A 26 7.40 -1.00 -1.27
CA GLN A 26 6.58 -1.96 -0.56
C GLN A 26 7.18 -3.36 -0.71
N VAL A 27 7.57 -3.93 0.41
CA VAL A 27 8.01 -5.32 0.54
C VAL A 27 6.83 -6.15 1.03
N TYR A 28 6.22 -6.94 0.13
CA TYR A 28 5.28 -7.98 0.53
C TYR A 28 6.09 -9.17 1.01
N ALA A 29 6.34 -9.24 2.32
CA ALA A 29 7.38 -10.07 2.93
C ALA A 29 7.32 -11.54 2.48
N ARG A 30 6.11 -12.14 2.47
CA ARG A 30 5.88 -13.54 2.05
C ARG A 30 6.38 -13.87 0.64
N SER A 31 6.44 -12.87 -0.24
CA SER A 31 6.79 -13.02 -1.66
C SER A 31 8.09 -12.33 -2.03
N PHE A 32 8.86 -11.86 -1.06
CA PHE A 32 10.06 -11.11 -1.37
C PHE A 32 11.30 -12.01 -1.52
N ALA A 33 11.71 -12.72 -0.48
CA ALA A 33 12.78 -13.71 -0.52
C ALA A 33 12.67 -14.66 0.68
N ASP A 34 12.83 -15.96 0.44
CA ASP A 34 12.79 -17.02 1.44
C ASP A 34 14.22 -17.45 1.79
N SER A 35 14.62 -17.19 3.02
CA SER A 35 16.00 -17.52 3.50
C SER A 35 16.12 -18.91 4.08
N ASN A 36 15.03 -19.50 4.57
CA ASN A 36 15.02 -20.74 5.33
C ASN A 36 14.57 -21.98 4.51
N GLY A 37 13.98 -21.75 3.31
CA GLY A 37 13.58 -22.80 2.39
C GLY A 37 12.22 -23.41 2.66
N ASP A 38 11.34 -22.71 3.39
CA ASP A 38 9.97 -23.17 3.69
C ASP A 38 8.94 -22.75 2.63
N GLY A 39 9.35 -21.99 1.63
CA GLY A 39 8.52 -21.50 0.53
C GLY A 39 7.80 -20.18 0.81
N VAL A 40 8.06 -19.55 1.95
CA VAL A 40 7.52 -18.25 2.36
C VAL A 40 8.67 -17.28 2.61
N GLY A 41 8.61 -16.09 2.04
CA GLY A 41 9.62 -15.06 2.29
C GLY A 41 9.61 -14.60 3.75
N ASP A 42 10.78 -14.18 4.25
CA ASP A 42 11.01 -13.85 5.64
C ASP A 42 11.90 -12.60 5.84
N LEU A 43 12.05 -12.12 7.09
CA LEU A 43 12.82 -10.91 7.41
C LEU A 43 14.31 -11.04 7.07
N GLU A 44 14.90 -12.23 7.20
CA GLU A 44 16.28 -12.47 6.81
C GLU A 44 16.45 -12.44 5.30
N GLY A 45 15.47 -12.98 4.56
CA GLY A 45 15.37 -12.84 3.10
C GLY A 45 15.33 -11.38 2.68
N VAL A 46 14.48 -10.56 3.32
CA VAL A 46 14.45 -9.11 3.07
C VAL A 46 15.82 -8.47 3.37
N ARG A 47 16.41 -8.79 4.54
CA ARG A 47 17.70 -8.26 4.96
C ARG A 47 18.81 -8.59 3.96
N SER A 48 18.81 -9.81 3.41
CA SER A 48 19.81 -10.27 2.43
C SER A 48 19.76 -9.48 1.10
N ARG A 49 18.64 -8.83 0.80
CA ARG A 49 18.42 -8.07 -0.45
C ARG A 49 18.46 -6.54 -0.26
N LEU A 50 18.88 -6.03 0.90
CA LEU A 50 19.02 -4.58 1.15
C LEU A 50 19.99 -3.91 0.18
N GLY A 51 21.08 -4.59 -0.21
CA GLY A 51 22.01 -4.08 -1.22
C GLY A 51 21.34 -3.86 -2.60
N TYR A 52 20.39 -4.71 -2.99
CA TYR A 52 19.58 -4.51 -4.18
C TYR A 52 18.68 -3.26 -4.06
N LEU A 53 18.02 -3.07 -2.93
CA LEU A 53 17.15 -1.92 -2.69
C LEU A 53 17.94 -0.60 -2.65
N GLU A 54 19.14 -0.61 -2.07
CA GLU A 54 20.08 0.53 -2.18
C GLU A 54 20.50 0.79 -3.64
N LEU A 55 20.79 -0.26 -4.41
CA LEU A 55 21.14 -0.16 -5.83
C LEU A 55 19.98 0.36 -6.68
N LEU A 56 18.74 -0.02 -6.35
CA LEU A 56 17.52 0.50 -6.99
C LEU A 56 17.37 2.00 -6.71
N GLY A 57 17.75 2.46 -5.52
CA GLY A 57 17.76 3.87 -5.14
C GLY A 57 16.53 4.31 -4.38
N VAL A 58 15.90 3.40 -3.62
CA VAL A 58 14.77 3.71 -2.73
C VAL A 58 15.25 4.32 -1.40
N ASP A 59 14.40 5.12 -0.79
CA ASP A 59 14.72 5.84 0.46
C ASP A 59 14.16 5.11 1.68
N ALA A 60 13.09 4.35 1.52
CA ALA A 60 12.42 3.67 2.61
C ALA A 60 11.78 2.35 2.17
N LEU A 61 11.62 1.43 3.14
CA LEU A 61 10.79 0.24 2.99
C LEU A 61 9.41 0.48 3.61
N TRP A 62 8.39 -0.14 3.01
CA TRP A 62 7.12 -0.43 3.65
C TRP A 62 6.98 -1.95 3.74
N LEU A 63 7.11 -2.50 4.95
CA LEU A 63 6.91 -3.93 5.22
C LEU A 63 5.41 -4.20 5.39
N SER A 64 4.84 -5.09 4.57
CA SER A 64 3.52 -5.70 4.83
C SER A 64 3.51 -6.37 6.19
N PRO A 65 2.33 -6.69 6.78
CA PRO A 65 2.28 -7.20 8.14
C PRO A 65 3.16 -8.43 8.35
N VAL A 66 4.02 -8.36 9.35
CA VAL A 66 4.90 -9.46 9.79
C VAL A 66 4.67 -9.84 11.25
N MET A 67 3.69 -9.18 11.89
CA MET A 67 3.28 -9.46 13.26
C MET A 67 2.64 -10.83 13.37
N ARG A 68 2.55 -11.33 14.61
CA ARG A 68 1.99 -12.65 14.88
C ARG A 68 0.57 -12.76 14.36
N SER A 69 0.32 -13.79 13.54
CA SER A 69 -0.93 -13.98 12.81
C SER A 69 -1.18 -15.45 12.49
N PRO A 70 -2.41 -15.98 12.62
CA PRO A 70 -2.77 -17.29 12.06
C PRO A 70 -2.85 -17.31 10.53
N MET A 71 -2.66 -16.18 9.86
CA MET A 71 -2.60 -16.04 8.39
C MET A 71 -3.93 -16.29 7.67
N ALA A 72 -5.07 -16.00 8.31
CA ALA A 72 -6.38 -16.06 7.66
C ALA A 72 -6.50 -15.05 6.51
N ASP A 73 -5.86 -13.87 6.68
CA ASP A 73 -5.68 -12.86 5.64
C ASP A 73 -4.20 -12.46 5.51
N HIS A 74 -3.32 -13.46 5.43
CA HIS A 74 -1.89 -13.31 5.12
C HIS A 74 -1.11 -12.32 5.98
N GLY A 75 -1.49 -12.16 7.26
CA GLY A 75 -0.85 -11.28 8.23
C GLY A 75 -1.71 -10.08 8.64
N TYR A 76 -2.78 -9.76 7.90
CA TYR A 76 -3.72 -8.72 8.29
C TYR A 76 -4.68 -9.12 9.41
N ASP A 77 -4.71 -10.38 9.83
CA ASP A 77 -5.37 -10.93 11.02
C ASP A 77 -4.36 -11.03 12.18
N VAL A 78 -4.09 -9.90 12.86
CA VAL A 78 -3.02 -9.78 13.87
C VAL A 78 -3.46 -10.34 15.22
N ALA A 79 -2.75 -11.37 15.70
CA ALA A 79 -2.99 -12.01 17.00
C ALA A 79 -2.17 -11.38 18.14
N ASP A 80 -0.98 -10.87 17.85
CA ASP A 80 -0.16 -10.07 18.79
C ASP A 80 0.56 -8.95 17.99
N PRO A 81 0.19 -7.68 18.23
CA PRO A 81 0.76 -6.56 17.47
C PRO A 81 2.19 -6.17 17.92
N ARG A 82 2.73 -6.79 18.96
CA ARG A 82 4.05 -6.50 19.54
C ARG A 82 5.02 -7.70 19.48
N ASP A 83 4.69 -8.70 18.66
CA ASP A 83 5.56 -9.84 18.38
C ASP A 83 5.63 -10.10 16.86
N ILE A 84 6.66 -10.81 16.40
CA ILE A 84 6.83 -11.22 15.01
C ILE A 84 6.34 -12.67 14.85
N ASP A 85 5.65 -12.93 13.74
CA ASP A 85 5.23 -14.31 13.43
C ASP A 85 6.45 -15.19 13.12
N PRO A 86 6.53 -16.42 13.68
CA PRO A 86 7.64 -17.33 13.48
C PRO A 86 7.92 -17.65 11.99
N VAL A 87 6.94 -17.54 11.11
CA VAL A 87 7.15 -17.72 9.67
C VAL A 87 8.03 -16.63 9.07
N PHE A 88 8.02 -15.44 9.66
CA PHE A 88 8.87 -14.32 9.23
C PHE A 88 10.15 -14.15 10.05
N GLY A 89 10.26 -14.81 11.20
CA GLY A 89 11.39 -14.71 12.12
C GLY A 89 10.99 -14.35 13.54
N ASP A 90 11.71 -13.41 14.16
CA ASP A 90 11.47 -12.96 15.52
C ASP A 90 11.84 -11.46 15.70
N LEU A 91 11.65 -10.94 16.91
CA LEU A 91 12.01 -9.56 17.25
C LEU A 91 13.52 -9.27 17.06
N THR A 92 14.38 -10.29 17.13
CA THR A 92 15.83 -10.14 16.89
C THR A 92 16.09 -9.95 15.40
N ALA A 93 15.46 -10.75 14.55
CA ALA A 93 15.53 -10.62 13.09
C ALA A 93 14.99 -9.25 12.62
N MET A 94 13.88 -8.79 13.21
CA MET A 94 13.34 -7.44 12.91
C MET A 94 14.34 -6.34 13.32
N GLY A 95 14.93 -6.43 14.51
CA GLY A 95 15.94 -5.47 14.95
C GLY A 95 17.17 -5.46 14.05
N ALA A 96 17.64 -6.62 13.57
CA ALA A 96 18.73 -6.74 12.62
C ALA A 96 18.39 -6.11 11.26
N LEU A 97 17.18 -6.37 10.74
CA LEU A 97 16.70 -5.75 9.50
C LEU A 97 16.70 -4.22 9.59
N VAL A 98 16.11 -3.66 10.65
CA VAL A 98 16.06 -2.20 10.87
C VAL A 98 17.46 -1.60 10.93
N SER A 99 18.37 -2.22 11.71
CA SER A 99 19.75 -1.76 11.85
C SER A 99 20.49 -1.76 10.52
N ASP A 100 20.39 -2.84 9.75
CA ASP A 100 21.08 -2.99 8.48
C ASP A 100 20.47 -2.08 7.40
N ALA A 101 19.13 -1.93 7.36
CA ALA A 101 18.47 -0.96 6.48
C ALA A 101 18.99 0.46 6.74
N HIS A 102 19.08 0.87 7.99
CA HIS A 102 19.66 2.17 8.36
C HIS A 102 21.14 2.30 7.94
N ALA A 103 21.93 1.23 8.03
CA ALA A 103 23.31 1.22 7.54
C ALA A 103 23.40 1.42 6.02
N HIS A 104 22.40 0.91 5.26
CA HIS A 104 22.22 1.20 3.84
C HIS A 104 21.55 2.56 3.57
N GLY A 105 21.21 3.33 4.64
CA GLY A 105 20.53 4.63 4.58
C GLY A 105 19.09 4.51 4.12
N ILE A 106 18.45 3.38 4.34
CA ILE A 106 17.06 3.08 4.02
C ILE A 106 16.25 3.14 5.31
N LYS A 107 15.15 3.89 5.31
CA LYS A 107 14.20 3.95 6.41
C LYS A 107 13.28 2.74 6.40
N VAL A 108 12.71 2.38 7.56
CA VAL A 108 11.80 1.24 7.68
C VAL A 108 10.46 1.71 8.21
N THR A 109 9.40 1.53 7.41
CA THR A 109 8.02 1.66 7.84
C THR A 109 7.35 0.29 7.81
N MET A 110 6.41 0.06 8.72
CA MET A 110 5.70 -1.21 8.79
C MET A 110 4.18 -0.99 8.81
N ASP A 111 3.46 -2.02 8.39
CA ASP A 111 2.01 -2.03 8.44
C ASP A 111 1.50 -2.12 9.89
N LEU A 112 0.45 -1.39 10.20
CA LEU A 112 -0.35 -1.55 11.41
C LEU A 112 -1.82 -1.76 11.02
N VAL A 113 -2.48 -2.68 11.68
CA VAL A 113 -3.87 -3.09 11.41
C VAL A 113 -4.75 -2.72 12.62
N PRO A 114 -5.17 -1.44 12.75
CA PRO A 114 -5.88 -0.98 13.93
C PRO A 114 -7.41 -1.14 13.87
N ASN A 115 -7.99 -1.46 12.70
CA ASN A 115 -9.45 -1.61 12.58
C ASN A 115 -9.96 -2.87 13.28
N HIS A 116 -9.21 -3.97 13.23
CA HIS A 116 -9.61 -5.29 13.73
C HIS A 116 -8.40 -6.04 14.29
N THR A 117 -8.65 -7.17 14.92
CA THR A 117 -7.61 -8.13 15.34
C THR A 117 -7.85 -9.49 14.69
N SER A 118 -6.94 -10.45 14.92
CA SER A 118 -7.27 -11.85 14.69
C SER A 118 -8.33 -12.33 15.71
N ASP A 119 -9.13 -13.33 15.32
CA ASP A 119 -9.95 -14.08 16.26
C ASP A 119 -9.11 -14.84 17.29
N GLN A 120 -7.82 -15.08 17.03
CA GLN A 120 -6.86 -15.67 17.98
C GLN A 120 -6.20 -14.64 18.91
N HIS A 121 -6.49 -13.35 18.77
CA HIS A 121 -6.01 -12.33 19.69
C HIS A 121 -6.52 -12.58 21.10
N ALA A 122 -5.64 -12.40 22.11
CA ALA A 122 -5.98 -12.69 23.52
C ALA A 122 -7.25 -11.97 23.99
N TRP A 123 -7.48 -10.75 23.53
CA TRP A 123 -8.69 -9.99 23.85
C TRP A 123 -9.96 -10.61 23.28
N PHE A 124 -9.91 -11.10 22.04
CA PHE A 124 -11.09 -11.71 21.43
C PHE A 124 -11.39 -13.08 22.04
N GLN A 125 -10.36 -13.88 22.34
CA GLN A 125 -10.53 -15.15 23.04
C GLN A 125 -11.16 -14.94 24.45
N ALA A 126 -10.76 -13.88 25.16
CA ALA A 126 -11.41 -13.50 26.42
C ALA A 126 -12.86 -13.04 26.21
N ALA A 127 -13.14 -12.27 25.15
CA ALA A 127 -14.49 -11.80 24.82
C ALA A 127 -15.45 -12.95 24.50
N LEU A 128 -14.99 -14.02 23.84
CA LEU A 128 -15.81 -15.21 23.53
C LEU A 128 -16.27 -15.94 24.80
N THR A 129 -15.49 -15.89 25.88
CA THR A 129 -15.81 -16.57 27.15
C THR A 129 -16.48 -15.65 28.18
N ALA A 130 -16.49 -14.34 27.92
CA ALA A 130 -17.10 -13.35 28.79
C ALA A 130 -18.62 -13.27 28.60
N PRO A 131 -19.37 -12.86 29.63
CA PRO A 131 -20.80 -12.64 29.50
C PRO A 131 -21.11 -11.45 28.59
N ALA A 132 -22.28 -11.47 27.97
CA ALA A 132 -22.77 -10.35 27.16
C ALA A 132 -22.73 -9.04 27.96
N GLY A 133 -22.20 -7.96 27.35
CA GLY A 133 -22.01 -6.66 28.00
C GLY A 133 -20.84 -6.59 28.97
N GLY A 134 -20.03 -7.65 29.10
CA GLY A 134 -18.80 -7.64 29.91
C GLY A 134 -17.71 -6.75 29.30
N PRO A 135 -16.72 -6.32 30.11
CA PRO A 135 -15.65 -5.42 29.66
C PRO A 135 -14.77 -6.03 28.56
N GLU A 136 -14.62 -7.35 28.54
CA GLU A 136 -13.85 -8.04 27.47
C GLU A 136 -14.53 -7.89 26.11
N ARG A 137 -15.89 -8.02 26.06
CA ARG A 137 -16.67 -7.82 24.82
C ARG A 137 -16.72 -6.35 24.42
N ALA A 138 -16.64 -5.43 25.37
CA ALA A 138 -16.69 -4.00 25.09
C ALA A 138 -15.49 -3.48 24.29
N ARG A 139 -14.43 -4.28 24.09
CA ARG A 139 -13.29 -3.96 23.20
C ARG A 139 -13.59 -4.20 21.73
N PHE A 140 -14.66 -4.95 21.43
CA PHE A 140 -15.11 -5.31 20.09
C PHE A 140 -16.56 -4.87 19.87
N ILE A 141 -16.96 -4.82 18.61
CA ILE A 141 -18.33 -4.45 18.25
C ILE A 141 -19.24 -5.68 18.36
N PHE A 142 -19.74 -5.96 19.58
CA PHE A 142 -20.78 -6.96 19.84
C PHE A 142 -22.16 -6.32 19.95
N ARG A 143 -23.16 -6.91 19.32
CA ARG A 143 -24.55 -6.43 19.38
C ARG A 143 -25.52 -7.61 19.47
N ASP A 144 -26.69 -7.36 20.06
CA ASP A 144 -27.78 -8.32 20.05
C ASP A 144 -28.39 -8.43 18.66
N GLY A 145 -28.77 -9.62 18.25
CA GLY A 145 -29.43 -9.84 16.98
C GLY A 145 -30.86 -9.32 16.95
N LYS A 146 -31.40 -9.13 15.75
CA LYS A 146 -32.83 -8.82 15.50
C LYS A 146 -33.70 -10.08 15.53
N GLY A 147 -35.03 -9.88 15.58
CA GLY A 147 -36.01 -10.95 15.65
C GLY A 147 -36.29 -11.44 17.08
N ALA A 148 -37.27 -12.34 17.23
CA ALA A 148 -37.77 -12.77 18.56
C ALA A 148 -36.74 -13.57 19.37
N ASP A 149 -35.81 -14.25 18.69
CA ASP A 149 -34.74 -15.10 19.25
C ASP A 149 -33.33 -14.56 18.96
N GLY A 150 -33.23 -13.33 18.47
CA GLY A 150 -31.96 -12.72 18.06
C GLY A 150 -31.30 -13.45 16.89
N GLY A 151 -32.09 -14.18 16.09
CA GLY A 151 -31.60 -15.03 14.98
C GLY A 151 -31.14 -14.28 13.74
N GLU A 152 -31.45 -12.99 13.63
CA GLU A 152 -31.06 -12.12 12.52
C GLU A 152 -29.91 -11.21 12.95
N PRO A 153 -28.96 -10.87 12.03
CA PRO A 153 -27.86 -9.98 12.37
C PRO A 153 -28.33 -8.57 12.74
N PRO A 154 -27.53 -7.78 13.46
CA PRO A 154 -27.87 -6.42 13.92
C PRO A 154 -28.19 -5.44 12.77
N ASN A 155 -27.56 -5.59 11.61
CA ASN A 155 -27.83 -4.85 10.39
C ASN A 155 -27.52 -5.70 9.15
N ASN A 156 -27.70 -5.12 7.96
CA ASN A 156 -27.53 -5.80 6.70
C ASN A 156 -26.14 -5.62 6.07
N TRP A 157 -25.13 -5.22 6.82
CA TRP A 157 -23.81 -4.96 6.26
C TRP A 157 -23.18 -6.21 5.66
N PRO A 158 -22.71 -6.14 4.40
CA PRO A 158 -21.87 -7.16 3.82
C PRO A 158 -20.41 -7.00 4.26
N SER A 159 -19.70 -8.11 4.32
CA SER A 159 -18.24 -8.11 4.42
C SER A 159 -17.60 -7.64 3.12
N VAL A 160 -16.46 -6.95 3.22
CA VAL A 160 -15.63 -6.55 2.07
C VAL A 160 -15.16 -7.76 1.25
N PHE A 161 -14.97 -8.91 1.90
CA PHE A 161 -14.57 -10.15 1.23
C PHE A 161 -15.76 -11.00 0.76
N GLY A 162 -16.98 -10.51 0.90
CA GLY A 162 -18.20 -11.20 0.54
C GLY A 162 -18.89 -11.91 1.72
N GLY A 163 -20.18 -12.18 1.55
CA GLY A 163 -21.02 -12.69 2.62
C GLY A 163 -21.38 -11.62 3.68
N PRO A 164 -22.03 -12.00 4.80
CA PRO A 164 -22.41 -11.07 5.86
C PRO A 164 -21.18 -10.60 6.65
N ALA A 165 -21.25 -9.36 7.19
CA ALA A 165 -20.24 -8.80 8.09
C ALA A 165 -20.46 -9.14 9.57
N TRP A 166 -21.37 -10.04 9.88
CA TRP A 166 -21.72 -10.43 11.25
C TRP A 166 -21.67 -11.93 11.43
N THR A 167 -21.07 -12.36 12.54
CA THR A 167 -21.05 -13.77 12.97
C THR A 167 -21.59 -13.86 14.38
N ARG A 168 -22.54 -14.81 14.59
CA ARG A 168 -23.13 -15.07 15.89
C ARG A 168 -22.23 -15.99 16.71
N VAL A 169 -21.94 -15.60 17.95
CA VAL A 169 -21.19 -16.46 18.87
C VAL A 169 -22.10 -17.52 19.50
N THR A 170 -21.49 -18.62 19.95
CA THR A 170 -22.12 -19.60 20.84
C THR A 170 -21.61 -19.33 22.24
N GLU A 171 -22.53 -19.12 23.18
CA GLU A 171 -22.18 -18.88 24.59
C GLU A 171 -21.64 -20.16 25.25
N ALA A 172 -20.96 -20.01 26.41
CA ALA A 172 -20.33 -21.13 27.10
C ALA A 172 -21.31 -22.26 27.50
N ASP A 173 -22.59 -21.95 27.65
CA ASP A 173 -23.66 -22.92 27.93
C ASP A 173 -24.25 -23.58 26.71
N GLY A 174 -23.74 -23.27 25.51
CA GLY A 174 -24.19 -23.75 24.22
C GLY A 174 -25.38 -22.99 23.63
N SER A 175 -25.87 -21.94 24.30
CA SER A 175 -26.93 -21.08 23.76
C SER A 175 -26.41 -20.12 22.68
N PRO A 176 -27.27 -19.70 21.73
CA PRO A 176 -26.91 -18.67 20.78
C PRO A 176 -26.71 -17.33 21.49
N GLY A 177 -25.53 -16.69 21.27
CA GLY A 177 -25.15 -15.43 21.89
C GLY A 177 -25.36 -14.21 20.98
N GLN A 178 -24.60 -13.18 21.29
CA GLN A 178 -24.52 -11.94 20.50
C GLN A 178 -23.84 -12.17 19.15
N TRP A 179 -23.89 -11.16 18.29
CA TRP A 179 -23.20 -11.09 17.02
C TRP A 179 -22.01 -10.14 17.14
N TYR A 180 -20.85 -10.52 16.60
CA TYR A 180 -19.74 -9.60 16.45
C TYR A 180 -19.57 -9.15 15.00
N LEU A 181 -19.16 -7.89 14.83
CA LEU A 181 -18.86 -7.30 13.52
C LEU A 181 -17.48 -7.74 13.04
N HIS A 182 -17.39 -8.02 11.73
CA HIS A 182 -16.14 -8.20 11.00
C HIS A 182 -16.31 -7.64 9.58
N LEU A 183 -15.77 -6.47 9.30
CA LEU A 183 -15.89 -5.89 7.96
C LEU A 183 -15.17 -6.72 6.89
N PHE A 184 -14.20 -7.54 7.32
CA PHE A 184 -13.42 -8.45 6.47
C PHE A 184 -13.78 -9.92 6.74
N ALA A 185 -12.80 -10.80 6.94
CA ALA A 185 -13.07 -12.19 7.26
C ALA A 185 -13.68 -12.36 8.66
N ALA A 186 -14.39 -13.46 8.90
CA ALA A 186 -14.93 -13.76 10.23
C ALA A 186 -13.83 -13.91 11.30
N GLU A 187 -12.64 -14.25 10.86
CA GLU A 187 -11.40 -14.33 11.64
C GLU A 187 -10.79 -12.95 11.97
N GLN A 188 -11.44 -11.84 11.53
CA GLN A 188 -10.97 -10.46 11.73
C GLN A 188 -12.02 -9.61 12.46
N PRO A 189 -12.31 -9.85 13.76
CA PRO A 189 -13.30 -9.11 14.54
C PRO A 189 -12.92 -7.63 14.69
N ASP A 190 -13.86 -6.73 14.38
CA ASP A 190 -13.68 -5.28 14.44
C ASP A 190 -13.61 -4.79 15.90
N LEU A 191 -12.62 -3.95 16.19
CA LEU A 191 -12.45 -3.27 17.47
C LEU A 191 -13.50 -2.16 17.64
N ASP A 192 -13.96 -1.96 18.87
CA ASP A 192 -14.83 -0.83 19.23
C ASP A 192 -13.97 0.36 19.71
N TRP A 193 -13.72 1.29 18.80
CA TRP A 193 -12.89 2.47 19.05
C TRP A 193 -13.51 3.49 20.01
N THR A 194 -14.75 3.29 20.43
CA THR A 194 -15.35 4.06 21.53
C THR A 194 -14.80 3.63 22.90
N ASN A 195 -14.15 2.45 22.96
CA ASN A 195 -13.49 1.97 24.16
C ASN A 195 -12.08 2.55 24.29
N PRO A 196 -11.77 3.31 25.35
CA PRO A 196 -10.46 3.94 25.52
C PRO A 196 -9.29 2.95 25.68
N GLU A 197 -9.54 1.69 26.04
CA GLU A 197 -8.50 0.66 26.12
C GLU A 197 -7.93 0.34 24.73
N VAL A 198 -8.75 0.42 23.68
CA VAL A 198 -8.32 0.21 22.27
C VAL A 198 -7.31 1.28 21.84
N ALA A 199 -7.62 2.54 22.11
CA ALA A 199 -6.71 3.65 21.82
C ALA A 199 -5.41 3.57 22.62
N ALA A 200 -5.49 3.17 23.90
CA ALA A 200 -4.33 3.02 24.77
C ALA A 200 -3.39 1.90 24.29
N ASP A 201 -3.93 0.76 23.84
CA ASP A 201 -3.15 -0.36 23.33
C ASP A 201 -2.46 -0.03 22.01
N LEU A 202 -3.14 0.66 21.09
CA LEU A 202 -2.50 1.13 19.86
C LEU A 202 -1.37 2.12 20.17
N ALA A 203 -1.57 3.06 21.11
CA ALA A 203 -0.53 3.99 21.50
C ALA A 203 0.71 3.27 22.09
N GLU A 204 0.50 2.20 22.85
CA GLU A 204 1.59 1.34 23.35
C GLU A 204 2.29 0.61 22.21
N THR A 205 1.53 0.08 21.23
CA THR A 205 2.07 -0.61 20.05
C THR A 205 2.93 0.33 19.20
N LEU A 206 2.48 1.55 18.94
CA LEU A 206 3.26 2.57 18.24
C LEU A 206 4.60 2.84 18.95
N ARG A 207 4.57 3.10 20.26
CA ARG A 207 5.79 3.34 21.06
C ARG A 207 6.72 2.14 21.10
N PHE A 208 6.16 0.92 21.13
CA PHE A 208 6.94 -0.32 21.11
C PHE A 208 7.79 -0.43 19.85
N TRP A 209 7.22 -0.17 18.67
CA TRP A 209 7.94 -0.26 17.41
C TRP A 209 8.87 0.93 17.15
N LEU A 210 8.45 2.15 17.49
CA LEU A 210 9.32 3.34 17.44
C LEU A 210 10.55 3.16 18.35
N GLY A 211 10.35 2.61 19.55
CA GLY A 211 11.44 2.29 20.48
C GLY A 211 12.42 1.22 19.96
N ARG A 212 12.06 0.47 18.91
CA ARG A 212 12.90 -0.51 18.20
C ARG A 212 13.52 0.04 16.92
N GLY A 213 13.34 1.32 16.64
CA GLY A 213 13.95 2.00 15.51
C GLY A 213 13.15 1.98 14.21
N VAL A 214 11.90 1.53 14.23
CA VAL A 214 11.00 1.69 13.10
C VAL A 214 10.76 3.19 12.87
N ASP A 215 10.82 3.66 11.63
CA ASP A 215 10.76 5.08 11.28
C ASP A 215 9.32 5.58 11.01
N GLY A 216 8.36 4.68 10.89
CA GLY A 216 6.97 5.06 10.64
C GLY A 216 6.06 3.87 10.33
N PHE A 217 4.81 4.20 9.98
CA PHE A 217 3.77 3.20 9.80
C PHE A 217 2.89 3.47 8.59
N ARG A 218 2.40 2.41 7.98
CA ARG A 218 1.22 2.44 7.12
C ARG A 218 0.03 1.97 7.95
N ILE A 219 -1.00 2.79 8.03
CA ILE A 219 -2.21 2.50 8.79
C ILE A 219 -3.22 1.84 7.86
N ASP A 220 -3.46 0.57 8.10
CA ASP A 220 -4.44 -0.25 7.39
C ASP A 220 -5.85 0.22 7.67
N VAL A 221 -6.72 0.22 6.64
CA VAL A 221 -8.13 0.61 6.76
C VAL A 221 -8.30 1.93 7.55
N ALA A 222 -7.45 2.92 7.28
CA ALA A 222 -7.40 4.17 8.06
C ALA A 222 -8.74 4.93 8.09
N HIS A 223 -9.61 4.71 7.12
CA HIS A 223 -10.94 5.30 7.00
C HIS A 223 -12.07 4.46 7.63
N GLY A 224 -11.75 3.25 8.12
CA GLY A 224 -12.76 2.29 8.58
C GLY A 224 -12.84 2.10 10.08
N MET A 225 -11.94 2.67 10.89
CA MET A 225 -11.84 2.38 12.33
C MET A 225 -13.07 2.84 13.14
N ALA A 226 -13.60 4.01 12.87
CA ALA A 226 -14.82 4.50 13.53
C ALA A 226 -16.08 4.02 12.81
N LYS A 227 -17.15 3.78 13.57
CA LYS A 227 -18.45 3.39 13.04
C LYS A 227 -19.53 4.34 13.56
N PRO A 228 -20.55 4.67 12.76
CA PRO A 228 -21.63 5.57 13.16
C PRO A 228 -22.46 4.95 14.30
N PRO A 229 -22.97 5.78 15.23
CA PRO A 229 -23.88 5.33 16.27
C PRO A 229 -25.11 4.61 15.69
N GLY A 230 -25.47 3.47 16.28
CA GLY A 230 -26.64 2.71 15.88
C GLY A 230 -26.47 1.80 14.67
N LEU A 231 -25.30 1.85 13.99
CA LEU A 231 -24.94 0.95 12.88
C LEU A 231 -26.09 0.82 11.88
N PRO A 232 -26.46 1.88 11.14
CA PRO A 232 -27.64 1.89 10.25
C PRO A 232 -27.50 0.85 9.13
N ASP A 233 -28.63 0.33 8.65
CA ASP A 233 -28.66 -0.50 7.44
C ASP A 233 -28.17 0.31 6.22
N ILE A 234 -27.56 -0.37 5.24
CA ILE A 234 -27.14 0.21 3.98
C ILE A 234 -28.04 -0.24 2.82
N ASP A 235 -28.02 0.52 1.72
CA ASP A 235 -28.59 0.05 0.46
C ASP A 235 -27.61 -0.94 -0.20
N VAL A 236 -27.95 -2.24 -0.13
CA VAL A 236 -27.11 -3.33 -0.68
C VAL A 236 -27.14 -3.43 -2.20
N SER A 237 -27.78 -2.52 -2.90
CA SER A 237 -27.83 -2.53 -4.37
C SER A 237 -26.45 -2.27 -5.02
N ASP A 238 -25.49 -1.69 -4.29
CA ASP A 238 -24.14 -1.41 -4.78
C ASP A 238 -23.10 -2.23 -3.99
N ASN A 239 -22.81 -3.42 -4.48
CA ASN A 239 -21.98 -4.44 -3.80
C ASN A 239 -20.47 -4.31 -4.17
N ARG A 240 -19.94 -3.10 -4.32
CA ARG A 240 -18.53 -2.86 -4.65
C ARG A 240 -17.65 -3.02 -3.42
N LEU A 241 -16.72 -3.97 -3.50
CA LEU A 241 -16.00 -4.55 -2.37
C LEU A 241 -15.01 -3.62 -1.64
N LEU A 242 -14.46 -2.59 -2.28
CA LEU A 242 -13.45 -1.70 -1.69
C LEU A 242 -13.69 -0.21 -1.97
N ILE A 243 -14.52 0.15 -2.96
CA ILE A 243 -14.79 1.55 -3.27
C ILE A 243 -15.98 1.99 -2.44
N THR A 244 -15.71 2.81 -1.44
CA THR A 244 -16.77 3.42 -0.64
C THR A 244 -17.48 4.49 -1.47
N THR A 245 -18.78 4.41 -1.54
CA THR A 245 -19.58 5.59 -1.89
C THR A 245 -19.56 6.52 -0.67
N ASP A 246 -19.65 7.83 -0.89
CA ASP A 246 -19.61 8.85 0.18
C ASP A 246 -20.71 8.64 1.26
N ASP A 247 -21.69 7.79 1.00
CA ASP A 247 -22.81 7.46 1.90
C ASP A 247 -22.67 6.07 2.57
N ASP A 248 -21.53 5.37 2.46
CA ASP A 248 -21.34 4.06 3.06
C ASP A 248 -21.02 4.15 4.56
N PRO A 249 -21.97 3.82 5.46
CA PRO A 249 -21.76 3.99 6.89
C PRO A 249 -20.73 3.03 7.51
N ARG A 250 -20.19 2.09 6.74
CA ARG A 250 -19.11 1.20 7.21
C ARG A 250 -17.77 1.93 7.33
N PHE A 251 -17.62 3.04 6.59
CA PHE A 251 -16.36 3.75 6.41
C PHE A 251 -16.54 5.26 6.54
N ASP A 252 -15.42 5.97 6.75
CA ASP A 252 -15.30 7.42 6.75
C ASP A 252 -16.24 8.14 7.73
N ASP A 253 -16.53 7.52 8.89
CA ASP A 253 -17.20 8.20 10.00
C ASP A 253 -16.29 9.27 10.61
N ASP A 254 -16.84 10.44 10.92
CA ASP A 254 -16.07 11.58 11.45
C ASP A 254 -15.31 11.26 12.76
N GLY A 255 -15.71 10.23 13.50
CA GLY A 255 -15.00 9.75 14.70
C GLY A 255 -13.58 9.27 14.43
N VAL A 256 -13.26 8.87 13.18
CA VAL A 256 -11.94 8.40 12.79
C VAL A 256 -10.85 9.48 12.97
N HIS A 257 -11.21 10.75 12.83
CA HIS A 257 -10.26 11.86 12.93
C HIS A 257 -9.68 12.03 14.34
N GLU A 258 -10.42 11.72 15.40
CA GLU A 258 -9.87 11.71 16.77
C GLU A 258 -8.83 10.61 16.95
N ILE A 259 -9.04 9.45 16.31
CA ILE A 259 -8.09 8.34 16.31
C ILE A 259 -6.78 8.78 15.63
N HIS A 260 -6.86 9.44 14.47
CA HIS A 260 -5.68 9.94 13.75
C HIS A 260 -4.92 11.02 14.53
N ARG A 261 -5.61 11.89 15.27
CA ARG A 261 -4.97 12.87 16.15
C ARG A 261 -4.23 12.19 17.31
N MET A 262 -4.81 11.13 17.86
CA MET A 262 -4.13 10.33 18.89
C MET A 262 -2.86 9.67 18.31
N ILE A 263 -2.96 9.02 17.12
CA ILE A 263 -1.80 8.45 16.43
C ILE A 263 -0.73 9.51 16.21
N ARG A 264 -1.11 10.68 15.69
CA ARG A 264 -0.18 11.79 15.45
C ARG A 264 0.49 12.28 16.72
N THR A 265 -0.23 12.38 17.82
CA THR A 265 0.33 12.77 19.12
C THR A 265 1.44 11.82 19.56
N VAL A 266 1.25 10.52 19.37
CA VAL A 266 2.28 9.51 19.70
C VAL A 266 3.48 9.59 18.76
N LEU A 267 3.24 9.79 17.45
CA LEU A 267 4.33 9.92 16.47
C LEU A 267 5.20 11.16 16.75
N ASP A 268 4.60 12.26 17.16
CA ASP A 268 5.31 13.50 17.49
C ASP A 268 6.24 13.37 18.71
N GLU A 269 6.09 12.30 19.54
CA GLU A 269 7.04 11.98 20.61
C GLU A 269 8.42 11.54 20.06
N THR A 270 8.47 11.06 18.80
CA THR A 270 9.70 10.56 18.16
C THR A 270 10.04 11.42 16.93
N PRO A 271 11.13 12.22 16.98
CA PRO A 271 11.50 13.08 15.87
C PRO A 271 11.69 12.31 14.55
N GLY A 272 10.97 12.74 13.52
CA GLY A 272 11.04 12.16 12.18
C GLY A 272 10.17 10.91 11.97
N ALA A 273 9.44 10.44 12.98
CA ALA A 273 8.45 9.40 12.79
C ALA A 273 7.29 9.90 11.91
N MET A 274 6.71 8.99 11.12
CA MET A 274 5.63 9.34 10.20
C MET A 274 4.57 8.26 10.10
N ALA A 275 3.40 8.61 9.58
CA ALA A 275 2.40 7.64 9.16
C ALA A 275 1.78 8.03 7.83
N VAL A 276 1.47 7.01 7.02
CA VAL A 276 0.63 7.09 5.82
C VAL A 276 -0.63 6.26 6.05
N GLY A 277 -1.80 6.79 5.73
CA GLY A 277 -3.07 6.07 5.82
C GLY A 277 -3.47 5.42 4.51
N GLU A 278 -4.04 4.24 4.58
CA GLU A 278 -4.82 3.68 3.49
C GLU A 278 -6.23 4.27 3.53
N ILE A 279 -6.56 5.10 2.54
CA ILE A 279 -7.77 5.93 2.57
C ILE A 279 -8.52 5.80 1.24
N TRP A 280 -9.59 5.01 1.21
CA TRP A 280 -10.48 4.84 0.07
C TRP A 280 -11.67 5.81 0.16
N VAL A 281 -11.38 7.12 0.13
CA VAL A 281 -12.37 8.20 0.19
C VAL A 281 -12.30 9.00 -1.09
N ALA A 282 -13.39 9.07 -1.82
CA ALA A 282 -13.47 9.73 -3.14
C ALA A 282 -13.58 11.24 -3.03
N ASP A 283 -14.29 11.76 -2.04
CA ASP A 283 -14.46 13.20 -1.82
C ASP A 283 -13.16 13.88 -1.38
N ASP A 284 -12.76 14.92 -2.12
CA ASP A 284 -11.50 15.64 -1.89
C ASP A 284 -11.45 16.37 -0.54
N GLU A 285 -12.57 16.93 -0.08
CA GLU A 285 -12.61 17.66 1.19
C GLU A 285 -12.57 16.69 2.38
N ARG A 286 -13.23 15.54 2.27
CA ARG A 286 -13.16 14.48 3.28
C ARG A 286 -11.78 13.86 3.32
N PHE A 287 -11.20 13.51 2.18
CA PHE A 287 -9.82 13.01 2.11
C PHE A 287 -8.81 13.99 2.75
N ALA A 288 -8.94 15.29 2.47
CA ALA A 288 -8.06 16.32 3.03
C ALA A 288 -8.02 16.32 4.57
N ARG A 289 -9.12 15.92 5.23
CA ARG A 289 -9.19 15.90 6.70
C ARG A 289 -8.19 14.92 7.31
N TYR A 290 -7.94 13.76 6.66
CA TYR A 290 -6.99 12.74 7.13
C TYR A 290 -5.55 13.20 7.18
N VAL A 291 -5.19 14.18 6.35
CA VAL A 291 -3.82 14.69 6.21
C VAL A 291 -3.67 16.12 6.72
N ARG A 292 -4.57 16.58 7.60
CA ARG A 292 -4.41 17.86 8.31
C ARG A 292 -3.13 17.87 9.14
N PRO A 293 -2.59 19.06 9.50
CA PRO A 293 -1.33 19.15 10.24
C PRO A 293 -1.29 18.40 11.59
N ASP A 294 -2.44 18.13 12.18
CA ASP A 294 -2.62 17.42 13.45
C ASP A 294 -3.05 15.95 13.29
N GLU A 295 -3.12 15.45 12.04
CA GLU A 295 -3.51 14.07 11.71
C GLU A 295 -2.37 13.32 10.99
N LEU A 296 -2.68 12.41 10.05
CA LEU A 296 -1.65 11.63 9.35
C LEU A 296 -0.73 12.54 8.51
N HIS A 297 0.51 12.12 8.32
CA HIS A 297 1.49 12.85 7.52
C HIS A 297 1.21 12.75 6.03
N LEU A 298 0.77 11.56 5.58
CA LEU A 298 0.49 11.19 4.21
C LEU A 298 -0.78 10.34 4.14
N GLY A 299 -1.40 10.27 2.97
CA GLY A 299 -2.54 9.39 2.70
C GLY A 299 -2.50 8.86 1.27
N PHE A 300 -2.74 7.56 1.09
CA PHE A 300 -2.98 6.98 -0.22
C PHE A 300 -4.36 7.36 -0.73
N ASN A 301 -4.43 7.94 -1.91
CA ASN A 301 -5.69 8.34 -2.53
C ASN A 301 -6.12 7.44 -3.71
N PHE A 302 -5.29 6.50 -4.11
CA PHE A 302 -5.50 5.49 -5.15
C PHE A 302 -6.01 5.96 -6.53
N ARG A 303 -6.29 7.26 -6.75
CA ARG A 303 -6.83 7.77 -8.02
C ARG A 303 -5.95 7.45 -9.21
N LEU A 304 -4.61 7.53 -9.03
CA LEU A 304 -3.67 7.17 -10.10
C LEU A 304 -3.63 5.66 -10.36
N VAL A 305 -3.86 4.83 -9.32
CA VAL A 305 -4.01 3.37 -9.47
C VAL A 305 -5.25 3.04 -10.30
N GLU A 306 -6.35 3.73 -10.08
CA GLU A 306 -7.63 3.50 -10.77
C GLU A 306 -7.66 4.11 -12.17
N ALA A 307 -6.79 5.10 -12.44
CA ALA A 307 -6.75 5.79 -13.71
C ALA A 307 -6.44 4.83 -14.87
N GLN A 308 -7.27 4.87 -15.89
CA GLN A 308 -6.97 4.19 -17.15
C GLN A 308 -5.76 4.83 -17.84
N PHE A 309 -5.08 4.08 -18.70
CA PHE A 309 -3.99 4.63 -19.53
C PHE A 309 -4.54 5.59 -20.57
N SER A 310 -4.86 6.78 -20.15
CA SER A 310 -5.41 7.89 -20.95
C SER A 310 -4.90 9.21 -20.39
N ALA A 311 -4.48 10.10 -21.24
CA ALA A 311 -3.95 11.41 -20.86
C ALA A 311 -4.95 12.20 -20.01
N ASP A 312 -6.24 12.15 -20.36
CA ASP A 312 -7.29 12.84 -19.63
C ASP A 312 -7.51 12.24 -18.22
N ALA A 313 -7.61 10.89 -18.11
CA ALA A 313 -7.79 10.21 -16.83
C ALA A 313 -6.58 10.41 -15.89
N VAL A 314 -5.36 10.34 -16.42
CA VAL A 314 -4.13 10.60 -15.65
C VAL A 314 -4.08 12.05 -15.17
N ARG A 315 -4.42 13.01 -16.04
CA ARG A 315 -4.46 14.42 -15.68
C ARG A 315 -5.50 14.68 -14.57
N GLU A 316 -6.70 14.16 -14.73
CA GLU A 316 -7.79 14.28 -13.74
C GLU A 316 -7.36 13.72 -12.37
N ALA A 317 -6.79 12.50 -12.36
CA ALA A 317 -6.29 11.88 -11.14
C ALA A 317 -5.22 12.73 -10.45
N VAL A 318 -4.30 13.33 -11.20
CA VAL A 318 -3.25 14.20 -10.68
C VAL A 318 -3.82 15.52 -10.15
N GLU A 319 -4.72 16.16 -10.89
CA GLU A 319 -5.32 17.45 -10.49
C GLU A 319 -6.15 17.30 -9.21
N HIS A 320 -7.00 16.29 -9.11
CA HIS A 320 -7.81 16.00 -7.91
C HIS A 320 -6.93 15.64 -6.71
N SER A 321 -5.92 14.78 -6.89
CA SER A 321 -5.01 14.42 -5.79
C SER A 321 -4.25 15.62 -5.24
N LEU A 322 -3.77 16.50 -6.10
CA LEU A 322 -3.08 17.74 -5.69
C LEU A 322 -4.05 18.71 -5.00
N ALA A 323 -5.25 18.90 -5.56
CA ALA A 323 -6.24 19.81 -4.99
C ALA A 323 -6.63 19.39 -3.57
N ALA A 324 -6.90 18.10 -3.35
CA ALA A 324 -7.26 17.55 -2.06
C ALA A 324 -6.23 17.91 -0.97
N VAL A 325 -4.95 17.62 -1.20
CA VAL A 325 -3.93 17.77 -0.15
C VAL A 325 -3.41 19.20 0.01
N THR A 326 -3.34 19.99 -1.09
CA THR A 326 -2.81 21.36 -1.01
C THR A 326 -3.70 22.30 -0.21
N SER A 327 -5.00 22.03 -0.14
CA SER A 327 -5.98 22.77 0.66
C SER A 327 -5.62 22.83 2.15
N VAL A 328 -4.93 21.78 2.66
CA VAL A 328 -4.48 21.65 4.05
C VAL A 328 -2.96 21.75 4.21
N GLY A 329 -2.22 22.07 3.15
CA GLY A 329 -0.76 22.20 3.15
C GLY A 329 0.01 20.88 3.21
N ALA A 330 -0.67 19.77 2.94
CA ALA A 330 -0.07 18.43 2.84
C ALA A 330 0.56 18.18 1.46
N LEU A 331 1.24 17.04 1.34
CA LEU A 331 1.80 16.56 0.07
C LEU A 331 1.08 15.29 -0.38
N PRO A 332 0.95 15.08 -1.69
CA PRO A 332 0.36 13.87 -2.22
C PRO A 332 1.26 12.66 -2.04
N THR A 333 0.66 11.48 -2.08
CA THR A 333 1.31 10.20 -2.31
C THR A 333 0.91 9.65 -3.67
N TRP A 334 1.83 8.95 -4.31
CA TRP A 334 1.61 8.35 -5.61
C TRP A 334 1.98 6.87 -5.57
N THR A 335 1.20 6.07 -6.25
CA THR A 335 1.48 4.65 -6.47
C THR A 335 0.78 4.17 -7.73
N LEU A 336 1.38 3.23 -8.45
CA LEU A 336 0.78 2.57 -9.61
C LEU A 336 0.29 1.16 -9.28
N ALA A 337 0.78 0.55 -8.20
CA ALA A 337 0.39 -0.78 -7.77
C ALA A 337 0.65 -0.98 -6.27
N ASN A 338 -0.05 -1.95 -5.68
CA ASN A 338 0.22 -2.52 -4.37
C ASN A 338 -0.21 -3.99 -4.34
N HIS A 339 -0.23 -4.62 -3.18
CA HIS A 339 -0.59 -6.02 -2.99
C HIS A 339 -2.11 -6.31 -3.07
N ASP A 340 -2.95 -5.28 -3.25
CA ASP A 340 -4.41 -5.39 -3.31
C ASP A 340 -4.99 -5.12 -4.70
N VAL A 341 -4.17 -4.57 -5.61
CA VAL A 341 -4.63 -4.21 -6.95
C VAL A 341 -3.87 -4.95 -8.03
N GLN A 342 -4.50 -5.08 -9.19
CA GLN A 342 -3.87 -5.68 -10.36
C GLN A 342 -2.61 -4.89 -10.77
N ARG A 343 -1.50 -5.59 -11.02
CA ARG A 343 -0.23 -4.98 -11.44
C ARG A 343 -0.41 -4.16 -12.71
N GLN A 344 0.24 -2.99 -12.77
CA GLN A 344 0.07 -2.02 -13.86
C GLN A 344 0.34 -2.59 -15.26
N VAL A 345 1.30 -3.51 -15.42
CA VAL A 345 1.55 -4.14 -16.73
C VAL A 345 0.29 -4.83 -17.25
N THR A 346 -0.39 -5.59 -16.40
CA THR A 346 -1.63 -6.29 -16.77
C THR A 346 -2.80 -5.31 -16.93
N ARG A 347 -2.94 -4.36 -16.01
CA ARG A 347 -4.01 -3.34 -16.04
C ARG A 347 -3.93 -2.46 -17.29
N TYR A 348 -2.73 -2.20 -17.79
CA TYR A 348 -2.51 -1.40 -19.00
C TYR A 348 -2.51 -2.22 -20.30
N GLY A 349 -3.06 -3.44 -20.29
CA GLY A 349 -3.32 -4.24 -21.48
C GLY A 349 -2.43 -5.48 -21.66
N GLY A 350 -1.51 -5.73 -20.72
CA GLY A 350 -0.64 -6.91 -20.74
C GLY A 350 0.38 -6.96 -21.87
N GLY A 351 1.20 -8.00 -21.85
CA GLY A 351 2.20 -8.24 -22.89
C GLY A 351 3.14 -7.04 -23.12
N GLN A 352 3.66 -6.91 -24.32
CA GLN A 352 4.58 -5.83 -24.67
C GLN A 352 3.94 -4.43 -24.58
N GLN A 353 2.64 -4.32 -24.85
CA GLN A 353 1.94 -3.04 -24.74
C GLN A 353 1.84 -2.61 -23.27
N GLY A 354 1.44 -3.52 -22.37
CA GLY A 354 1.38 -3.24 -20.94
C GLY A 354 2.75 -2.84 -20.36
N VAL A 355 3.82 -3.51 -20.76
CA VAL A 355 5.20 -3.15 -20.37
C VAL A 355 5.56 -1.75 -20.88
N ARG A 356 5.26 -1.43 -22.14
CA ARG A 356 5.55 -0.11 -22.72
C ARG A 356 4.81 1.01 -21.98
N ARG A 357 3.53 0.81 -21.66
CA ARG A 357 2.71 1.75 -20.89
C ARG A 357 3.17 1.90 -19.44
N ALA A 358 3.56 0.80 -18.79
CA ALA A 358 4.13 0.84 -17.45
C ALA A 358 5.44 1.65 -17.40
N ARG A 359 6.33 1.47 -18.40
CA ARG A 359 7.54 2.30 -18.57
C ARG A 359 7.22 3.78 -18.74
N ALA A 360 6.15 4.12 -19.44
CA ALA A 360 5.71 5.50 -19.60
C ALA A 360 5.14 6.07 -18.27
N MET A 361 4.31 5.29 -17.59
CA MET A 361 3.64 5.75 -16.36
C MET A 361 4.60 5.96 -15.20
N ILE A 362 5.67 5.17 -15.06
CA ILE A 362 6.67 5.44 -14.00
C ILE A 362 7.38 6.79 -14.22
N LEU A 363 7.61 7.21 -15.46
CA LEU A 363 8.14 8.55 -15.71
C LEU A 363 7.15 9.64 -15.30
N VAL A 364 5.85 9.43 -15.53
CA VAL A 364 4.81 10.35 -15.06
C VAL A 364 4.83 10.40 -13.54
N GLU A 365 4.72 9.26 -12.86
CA GLU A 365 4.68 9.18 -11.40
C GLU A 365 5.90 9.85 -10.77
N LEU A 366 7.11 9.47 -11.16
CA LEU A 366 8.35 10.00 -10.62
C LEU A 366 8.59 11.49 -10.94
N SER A 367 7.89 12.07 -11.91
CA SER A 367 7.93 13.50 -12.18
C SER A 367 7.00 14.34 -11.29
N LEU A 368 6.07 13.70 -10.57
CA LEU A 368 5.13 14.38 -9.68
C LEU A 368 5.78 14.78 -8.34
N PRO A 369 5.27 15.83 -7.66
CA PRO A 369 5.73 16.21 -6.32
C PRO A 369 5.15 15.26 -5.26
N GLY A 370 5.86 15.08 -4.15
CA GLY A 370 5.40 14.25 -3.02
C GLY A 370 6.07 12.88 -2.95
N ALA A 371 5.55 12.02 -2.07
CA ALA A 371 6.08 10.68 -1.81
C ALA A 371 5.61 9.67 -2.85
N MET A 372 6.50 8.75 -3.24
CA MET A 372 6.24 7.68 -4.20
C MET A 372 6.27 6.33 -3.50
N TYR A 373 5.37 5.43 -3.91
CA TYR A 373 5.31 4.06 -3.38
C TYR A 373 5.35 3.06 -4.52
N LEU A 374 6.45 2.32 -4.61
CA LEU A 374 6.68 1.26 -5.59
C LEU A 374 6.35 -0.10 -4.99
N TYR A 375 5.61 -0.92 -5.68
CA TYR A 375 5.29 -2.28 -5.23
C TYR A 375 6.35 -3.28 -5.71
N ASN A 376 6.76 -4.22 -4.86
CA ASN A 376 7.78 -5.21 -5.20
C ASN A 376 7.47 -5.97 -6.50
N GLY A 377 8.45 -5.99 -7.42
CA GLY A 377 8.34 -6.56 -8.77
C GLY A 377 7.74 -5.60 -9.81
N GLU A 378 7.34 -4.40 -9.42
CA GLU A 378 6.94 -3.35 -10.35
C GLU A 378 8.11 -2.92 -11.23
N GLU A 379 9.27 -2.77 -10.63
CA GLU A 379 10.54 -2.44 -11.30
C GLU A 379 11.05 -3.53 -12.24
N LEU A 380 10.51 -4.75 -12.11
CA LEU A 380 10.78 -5.85 -13.03
C LEU A 380 9.75 -5.94 -14.17
N GLY A 381 8.69 -5.14 -14.10
CA GLY A 381 7.59 -5.21 -15.07
C GLY A 381 6.77 -6.49 -14.95
N LEU A 382 6.66 -7.08 -13.76
CA LEU A 382 5.90 -8.31 -13.55
C LEU A 382 4.41 -8.09 -13.84
N PRO A 383 3.77 -9.00 -14.61
CA PRO A 383 2.33 -9.01 -14.79
C PRO A 383 1.63 -9.73 -13.63
N ASN A 384 0.30 -9.62 -13.54
CA ASN A 384 -0.50 -10.55 -12.75
C ASN A 384 -0.39 -11.97 -13.32
N VAL A 385 -0.49 -12.94 -12.44
CA VAL A 385 -0.46 -14.37 -12.79
C VAL A 385 -1.86 -14.96 -12.72
N GLU A 386 -2.26 -15.68 -13.76
CA GLU A 386 -3.45 -16.51 -13.77
C GLU A 386 -3.15 -17.84 -13.05
N LEU A 387 -3.43 -17.86 -11.74
CA LEU A 387 -3.19 -19.04 -10.91
C LEU A 387 -4.28 -20.11 -11.13
N PRO A 388 -3.98 -21.42 -11.03
CA PRO A 388 -5.00 -22.43 -11.00
C PRO A 388 -5.84 -22.31 -9.70
N ASP A 389 -7.13 -22.66 -9.75
CA ASP A 389 -8.06 -22.52 -8.61
C ASP A 389 -7.55 -23.20 -7.33
N SER A 390 -6.85 -24.31 -7.47
CA SER A 390 -6.26 -25.07 -6.34
C SER A 390 -5.12 -24.33 -5.63
N ALA A 391 -4.52 -23.33 -6.28
CA ALA A 391 -3.43 -22.53 -5.73
C ALA A 391 -3.91 -21.24 -5.07
N LEU A 392 -5.17 -20.85 -5.25
CA LEU A 392 -5.71 -19.63 -4.65
C LEU A 392 -5.74 -19.73 -3.12
N ARG A 393 -5.32 -18.66 -2.46
CA ARG A 393 -5.17 -18.54 -1.00
C ARG A 393 -5.89 -17.33 -0.41
N ASP A 394 -6.28 -16.35 -1.25
CA ASP A 394 -6.98 -15.14 -0.81
C ASP A 394 -8.35 -15.52 -0.22
N PRO A 395 -8.71 -15.04 0.99
CA PRO A 395 -10.01 -15.31 1.60
C PRO A 395 -11.21 -14.88 0.73
N VAL A 396 -11.03 -13.92 -0.17
CA VAL A 396 -12.05 -13.50 -1.15
C VAL A 396 -12.54 -14.69 -1.98
N TRP A 397 -11.66 -15.61 -2.38
CA TRP A 397 -12.03 -16.77 -3.18
C TRP A 397 -13.11 -17.62 -2.53
N GLU A 398 -12.92 -18.04 -1.28
CA GLU A 398 -13.89 -18.87 -0.57
C GLU A 398 -15.14 -18.08 -0.15
N ARG A 399 -14.98 -16.84 0.30
CA ARG A 399 -16.07 -16.00 0.81
C ARG A 399 -17.00 -15.48 -0.29
N SER A 400 -16.50 -15.28 -1.50
CA SER A 400 -17.33 -14.95 -2.68
C SER A 400 -18.08 -16.16 -3.25
N GLY A 401 -17.95 -17.34 -2.64
CA GLY A 401 -18.47 -18.60 -3.20
C GLY A 401 -17.72 -19.04 -4.46
N ARG A 402 -16.44 -18.70 -4.54
CA ARG A 402 -15.51 -19.01 -5.65
C ARG A 402 -15.87 -18.32 -6.97
N THR A 403 -16.43 -17.14 -6.88
CA THR A 403 -16.77 -16.31 -8.05
C THR A 403 -15.73 -15.24 -8.33
N GLU A 404 -14.98 -14.81 -7.28
CA GLU A 404 -13.94 -13.80 -7.38
C GLU A 404 -12.58 -14.37 -6.97
N ARG A 405 -11.59 -14.24 -7.85
CA ARG A 405 -10.27 -14.87 -7.68
C ARG A 405 -9.39 -14.20 -6.63
N GLY A 406 -9.78 -13.00 -6.15
CA GLY A 406 -9.03 -12.24 -5.19
C GLY A 406 -7.70 -11.70 -5.74
N ARG A 407 -6.74 -11.48 -4.84
CA ARG A 407 -5.52 -10.70 -5.06
C ARG A 407 -4.26 -11.53 -5.32
N ASP A 408 -4.33 -12.85 -5.23
CA ASP A 408 -3.14 -13.74 -5.30
C ASP A 408 -2.31 -13.54 -6.57
N GLY A 409 -2.96 -13.20 -7.70
CA GLY A 409 -2.28 -12.99 -8.97
C GLY A 409 -1.21 -11.86 -8.95
N CYS A 410 -1.35 -10.85 -8.09
CA CYS A 410 -0.35 -9.81 -7.93
C CYS A 410 0.67 -10.11 -6.81
N ARG A 411 0.48 -11.19 -6.04
CA ARG A 411 1.26 -11.53 -4.84
C ARG A 411 2.28 -12.65 -5.04
N VAL A 412 2.45 -13.14 -6.26
CA VAL A 412 3.38 -14.24 -6.60
C VAL A 412 4.82 -13.87 -6.22
N PRO A 413 5.62 -14.81 -5.69
CA PRO A 413 7.00 -14.58 -5.28
C PRO A 413 7.91 -13.97 -6.36
N LEU A 414 8.85 -13.12 -5.94
CA LEU A 414 9.78 -12.41 -6.81
C LEU A 414 10.83 -13.32 -7.44
N PRO A 415 11.12 -13.19 -8.75
CA PRO A 415 12.20 -13.89 -9.41
C PRO A 415 13.53 -13.14 -9.25
N TRP A 416 14.49 -13.69 -8.53
CA TRP A 416 15.79 -13.07 -8.27
C TRP A 416 16.86 -13.46 -9.27
N GLU A 417 17.08 -14.75 -9.47
CA GLU A 417 18.23 -15.28 -10.21
C GLU A 417 17.97 -16.66 -10.80
N GLY A 418 18.78 -17.06 -11.79
CA GLY A 418 18.70 -18.37 -12.42
C GLY A 418 17.62 -18.46 -13.51
N THR A 419 17.49 -19.65 -14.10
CA THR A 419 16.64 -19.92 -15.27
C THR A 419 15.47 -20.85 -14.97
N GLU A 420 15.38 -21.38 -13.75
CA GLU A 420 14.33 -22.31 -13.33
C GLU A 420 13.59 -21.80 -12.10
N SER A 421 12.27 -21.95 -12.07
CA SER A 421 11.42 -21.60 -10.92
C SER A 421 11.90 -22.36 -9.65
N PRO A 422 11.95 -21.70 -8.49
CA PRO A 422 11.41 -20.37 -8.16
C PRO A 422 12.42 -19.21 -8.35
N PHE A 423 13.39 -19.32 -9.23
CA PHE A 423 14.33 -18.25 -9.61
C PHE A 423 15.04 -17.59 -8.42
N GLY A 424 15.61 -18.38 -7.52
CA GLY A 424 16.34 -17.87 -6.36
C GLY A 424 15.49 -17.19 -5.29
N PHE A 425 14.15 -17.26 -5.39
CA PHE A 425 13.27 -16.82 -4.30
C PHE A 425 13.47 -17.67 -3.05
N SER A 426 13.54 -19.00 -3.22
CA SER A 426 13.78 -20.01 -2.19
C SER A 426 14.92 -20.92 -2.57
N THR A 427 15.55 -21.53 -1.60
CA THR A 427 16.55 -22.60 -1.79
C THR A 427 15.92 -23.96 -2.09
N THR A 428 14.59 -24.08 -1.93
CA THR A 428 13.78 -25.25 -2.29
C THR A 428 12.90 -24.94 -3.50
N GLY A 429 12.28 -25.97 -4.09
CA GLY A 429 11.35 -25.78 -5.21
C GLY A 429 9.92 -25.36 -4.79
N ASP A 430 9.61 -25.42 -3.51
CA ASP A 430 8.29 -25.12 -2.98
C ASP A 430 8.13 -23.61 -2.76
N THR A 431 6.95 -23.09 -3.10
CA THR A 431 6.56 -21.68 -2.88
C THR A 431 5.09 -21.62 -2.48
N TRP A 432 4.72 -20.65 -1.64
CA TRP A 432 3.35 -20.49 -1.17
C TRP A 432 2.34 -20.19 -2.31
N LEU A 433 2.79 -19.52 -3.38
CA LEU A 433 2.10 -19.39 -4.68
C LEU A 433 3.03 -19.81 -5.82
N PRO A 434 2.54 -20.51 -6.85
CA PRO A 434 3.35 -20.93 -7.98
C PRO A 434 3.99 -19.76 -8.74
N VAL A 435 5.28 -19.86 -9.05
CA VAL A 435 6.01 -18.88 -9.86
C VAL A 435 6.04 -19.37 -11.32
N PRO A 436 5.57 -18.57 -12.29
CA PRO A 436 5.51 -18.95 -13.69
C PRO A 436 6.89 -19.20 -14.30
N ALA A 437 7.08 -20.29 -15.01
CA ALA A 437 8.36 -20.64 -15.65
C ALA A 437 8.82 -19.60 -16.69
N GLU A 438 7.88 -18.88 -17.31
CA GLU A 438 8.15 -17.81 -18.29
C GLU A 438 8.81 -16.57 -17.67
N TRP A 439 8.89 -16.47 -16.35
CA TRP A 439 9.55 -15.35 -15.67
C TRP A 439 11.09 -15.44 -15.67
N ALA A 440 11.70 -16.46 -16.29
CA ALA A 440 13.15 -16.57 -16.41
C ALA A 440 13.84 -15.32 -17.01
N ALA A 441 13.19 -14.64 -17.95
CA ALA A 441 13.69 -13.38 -18.52
C ALA A 441 13.37 -12.14 -17.66
N LEU A 442 12.56 -12.28 -16.60
CA LEU A 442 12.14 -11.21 -15.73
C LEU A 442 12.86 -11.22 -14.38
N THR A 443 13.85 -12.10 -14.19
CA THR A 443 14.66 -12.14 -12.97
C THR A 443 15.45 -10.84 -12.78
N VAL A 444 15.74 -10.50 -11.51
CA VAL A 444 16.62 -9.37 -11.19
C VAL A 444 17.98 -9.54 -11.89
N GLU A 445 18.56 -10.76 -11.83
CA GLU A 445 19.85 -11.07 -12.46
C GLU A 445 19.83 -10.78 -13.98
N ALA A 446 18.85 -11.32 -14.71
CA ALA A 446 18.73 -11.10 -16.16
C ALA A 446 18.55 -9.63 -16.52
N GLN A 447 17.75 -8.88 -15.74
CA GLN A 447 17.48 -7.48 -16.01
C GLN A 447 18.62 -6.54 -15.60
N LEU A 448 19.46 -6.90 -14.65
CA LEU A 448 20.66 -6.13 -14.31
C LEU A 448 21.71 -6.16 -15.43
N GLU A 449 21.73 -7.23 -16.23
CA GLU A 449 22.64 -7.38 -17.39
C GLU A 449 22.11 -6.66 -18.64
N ASP A 450 20.81 -6.32 -18.69
CA ASP A 450 20.17 -5.66 -19.84
C ASP A 450 19.95 -4.15 -19.57
N PRO A 451 20.69 -3.26 -20.26
CA PRO A 451 20.54 -1.81 -20.09
C PRO A 451 19.15 -1.27 -20.52
N ASP A 452 18.44 -2.01 -21.38
CA ASP A 452 17.12 -1.63 -21.88
C ASP A 452 15.97 -2.26 -21.06
N SER A 453 16.28 -3.04 -20.03
CA SER A 453 15.31 -3.69 -19.16
C SER A 453 14.41 -2.68 -18.40
N MET A 454 13.31 -3.17 -17.85
CA MET A 454 12.46 -2.39 -16.96
C MET A 454 13.24 -1.94 -15.69
N LEU A 455 13.99 -2.85 -15.07
CA LEU A 455 14.81 -2.55 -13.90
C LEU A 455 15.84 -1.45 -14.17
N SER A 456 16.54 -1.52 -15.30
CA SER A 456 17.50 -0.48 -15.71
C SER A 456 16.82 0.87 -15.92
N HIS A 457 15.61 0.87 -16.48
CA HIS A 457 14.80 2.08 -16.66
C HIS A 457 14.39 2.70 -15.31
N TYR A 458 13.87 1.90 -14.37
CA TYR A 458 13.53 2.37 -13.02
C TYR A 458 14.74 2.95 -12.29
N ARG A 459 15.86 2.23 -12.28
CA ARG A 459 17.11 2.68 -11.65
C ARG A 459 17.58 4.01 -12.21
N HIS A 460 17.56 4.17 -13.52
CA HIS A 460 17.98 5.42 -14.15
C HIS A 460 17.02 6.57 -13.82
N ALA A 461 15.70 6.33 -13.87
CA ALA A 461 14.71 7.33 -13.50
C ALA A 461 14.84 7.77 -12.03
N LEU A 462 14.98 6.82 -11.10
CA LEU A 462 15.18 7.09 -9.67
C LEU A 462 16.49 7.85 -9.40
N GLN A 463 17.57 7.47 -10.08
CA GLN A 463 18.84 8.17 -9.99
C GLN A 463 18.74 9.64 -10.44
N LEU A 464 18.09 9.90 -11.58
CA LEU A 464 17.86 11.24 -12.07
C LEU A 464 17.01 12.06 -11.10
N ARG A 465 15.89 11.49 -10.61
CA ARG A 465 15.04 12.15 -9.62
C ARG A 465 15.83 12.54 -8.36
N ALA A 466 16.68 11.66 -7.85
CA ALA A 466 17.48 11.91 -6.66
C ALA A 466 18.60 12.97 -6.85
N GLN A 467 19.15 13.09 -8.06
CA GLN A 467 20.35 13.91 -8.31
C GLN A 467 20.05 15.26 -8.95
N ARG A 468 18.91 15.43 -9.62
CA ARG A 468 18.62 16.59 -10.45
C ARG A 468 17.77 17.61 -9.73
N ALA A 469 18.20 18.88 -9.76
CA ALA A 469 17.47 20.01 -9.17
C ALA A 469 16.15 20.32 -9.90
N GLU A 470 16.03 19.88 -11.15
CA GLU A 470 14.85 20.05 -11.99
C GLU A 470 13.61 19.36 -11.43
N PHE A 471 13.78 18.35 -10.56
CA PHE A 471 12.70 17.70 -9.82
C PHE A 471 12.27 18.47 -8.56
N SER A 472 12.82 19.63 -8.28
CA SER A 472 12.39 20.47 -7.16
C SER A 472 11.07 21.19 -7.47
N GLY A 473 10.43 21.70 -6.40
CA GLY A 473 9.14 22.40 -6.50
C GLY A 473 7.95 21.47 -6.35
N VAL A 474 6.85 22.01 -5.83
CA VAL A 474 5.62 21.26 -5.50
C VAL A 474 4.44 21.61 -6.41
N GLU A 475 4.55 22.66 -7.20
CA GLU A 475 3.49 23.10 -8.10
C GLU A 475 3.71 22.57 -9.51
N LEU A 476 2.62 22.20 -10.18
CA LEU A 476 2.59 21.84 -11.59
C LEU A 476 2.00 22.96 -12.44
N GLU A 477 2.57 23.11 -13.64
CA GLU A 477 2.03 23.97 -14.70
C GLU A 477 1.73 23.10 -15.91
N TRP A 478 0.45 22.99 -16.27
CA TRP A 478 0.02 22.22 -17.41
C TRP A 478 0.27 22.97 -18.71
N TYR A 479 0.74 22.27 -19.72
CA TYR A 479 0.88 22.79 -21.08
C TYR A 479 -0.28 22.33 -21.96
N GLY A 480 -0.54 23.08 -23.02
CA GLY A 480 -1.38 22.59 -24.12
C GLY A 480 -0.66 21.42 -24.82
N ALA A 481 -1.39 20.33 -25.05
CA ALA A 481 -0.89 19.14 -25.71
C ALA A 481 -1.86 18.66 -26.79
N PRO A 482 -1.41 17.88 -27.79
CA PRO A 482 -2.30 17.22 -28.74
C PRO A 482 -3.34 16.33 -28.06
N ALA A 483 -4.44 16.03 -28.75
CA ALA A 483 -5.46 15.11 -28.23
C ALA A 483 -4.84 13.75 -27.87
N GLY A 484 -5.20 13.20 -26.72
CA GLY A 484 -4.63 11.98 -26.18
C GLY A 484 -3.21 12.14 -25.63
N CYS A 485 -2.75 13.37 -25.43
CA CYS A 485 -1.46 13.67 -24.82
C CYS A 485 -1.63 14.60 -23.61
N LEU A 486 -0.72 14.52 -22.65
CA LEU A 486 -0.57 15.50 -21.59
C LEU A 486 0.88 15.97 -21.50
N ALA A 487 1.08 17.20 -21.04
CA ALA A 487 2.39 17.70 -20.67
C ALA A 487 2.27 18.67 -19.49
N PHE A 488 3.20 18.61 -18.57
CA PHE A 488 3.29 19.54 -17.45
C PHE A 488 4.74 19.84 -17.09
N ARG A 489 4.94 20.97 -16.41
CA ARG A 489 6.23 21.41 -15.89
C ARG A 489 6.17 21.51 -14.36
N ARG A 490 7.23 21.09 -13.69
CA ARG A 490 7.43 21.41 -12.27
C ARG A 490 7.94 22.85 -12.12
N LYS A 491 7.14 23.71 -11.48
CA LYS A 491 7.54 25.07 -11.18
C LYS A 491 8.66 25.07 -10.12
N GLY A 492 9.68 25.86 -10.34
CA GLY A 492 10.86 25.95 -9.48
C GLY A 492 12.03 25.10 -9.94
N GLY A 493 11.82 23.84 -10.34
CA GLY A 493 12.86 22.97 -10.87
C GLY A 493 13.02 23.06 -12.39
N GLY A 494 11.90 23.04 -13.09
CA GLY A 494 11.87 23.19 -14.55
C GLY A 494 11.72 21.88 -15.33
N LEU A 495 11.68 20.72 -14.68
CA LEU A 495 11.40 19.44 -15.34
C LEU A 495 10.07 19.51 -16.11
N VAL A 496 10.09 19.12 -17.36
CA VAL A 496 8.90 18.89 -18.19
C VAL A 496 8.70 17.39 -18.35
N CYS A 497 7.48 16.92 -18.05
CA CYS A 497 7.05 15.56 -18.35
C CYS A 497 5.97 15.61 -19.42
N ALA A 498 6.09 14.78 -20.46
CA ALA A 498 5.05 14.60 -21.46
C ALA A 498 4.73 13.11 -21.63
N LEU A 499 3.42 12.81 -21.75
CA LEU A 499 2.88 11.47 -21.98
C LEU A 499 2.03 11.49 -23.24
N ASN A 500 2.25 10.49 -24.09
CA ASN A 500 1.43 10.25 -25.28
C ASN A 500 0.66 8.94 -25.12
N THR A 501 -0.64 9.03 -24.95
CA THR A 501 -1.57 7.87 -24.92
C THR A 501 -2.37 7.75 -26.21
N SER A 502 -2.06 8.58 -27.23
CA SER A 502 -2.69 8.49 -28.55
C SER A 502 -2.14 7.30 -29.35
N GLY A 503 -2.84 6.92 -30.40
CA GLY A 503 -2.39 5.85 -31.30
C GLY A 503 -1.29 6.26 -32.29
N GLU A 504 -0.82 7.52 -32.28
CA GLU A 504 0.09 8.09 -33.26
C GLU A 504 1.29 8.78 -32.57
N SER A 505 2.40 8.95 -33.33
CA SER A 505 3.53 9.75 -32.85
C SER A 505 3.20 11.24 -32.91
N VAL A 506 3.64 12.01 -31.90
CA VAL A 506 3.41 13.46 -31.81
C VAL A 506 4.75 14.21 -31.65
N PRO A 507 4.85 15.47 -32.06
CA PRO A 507 6.07 16.25 -31.85
C PRO A 507 6.43 16.36 -30.37
N LEU A 508 7.71 16.28 -30.03
CA LEU A 508 8.21 16.52 -28.67
C LEU A 508 7.95 17.97 -28.24
N PRO A 509 7.62 18.20 -26.96
CA PRO A 509 7.73 19.54 -26.39
C PRO A 509 9.15 20.10 -26.54
N PRO A 510 9.34 21.45 -26.54
CA PRO A 510 10.66 22.05 -26.52
C PRO A 510 11.44 21.67 -25.26
N GLY A 511 12.74 21.40 -25.40
CA GLY A 511 13.67 21.06 -24.32
C GLY A 511 14.71 20.03 -24.75
N GLU A 512 15.71 19.83 -23.90
CA GLU A 512 16.68 18.76 -24.04
C GLU A 512 16.13 17.48 -23.40
N VAL A 513 16.16 16.35 -24.12
CA VAL A 513 15.67 15.06 -23.60
C VAL A 513 16.59 14.58 -22.49
N LEU A 514 16.03 14.41 -21.29
CA LEU A 514 16.70 13.85 -20.13
C LEU A 514 16.55 12.33 -20.07
N LEU A 515 15.33 11.84 -20.26
CA LEU A 515 15.01 10.41 -20.29
C LEU A 515 13.72 10.18 -21.07
N SER A 516 13.64 9.06 -21.79
CA SER A 516 12.41 8.62 -22.45
C SER A 516 12.11 7.17 -22.14
N SER A 517 10.83 6.81 -22.12
CA SER A 517 10.37 5.44 -21.83
C SER A 517 10.66 4.46 -23.00
N VAL A 518 10.90 4.98 -24.18
CA VAL A 518 11.25 4.23 -25.40
C VAL A 518 12.21 5.06 -26.25
N PRO A 519 12.96 4.45 -27.18
CA PRO A 519 13.80 5.20 -28.12
C PRO A 519 12.99 6.24 -28.93
N LEU A 520 13.54 7.44 -29.05
CA LEU A 520 12.94 8.54 -29.79
C LEU A 520 13.55 8.62 -31.21
N THR A 521 12.73 8.97 -32.20
CA THR A 521 13.17 9.19 -33.58
C THR A 521 12.58 10.49 -34.12
N ASP A 522 13.35 11.23 -34.90
CA ASP A 522 12.91 12.41 -35.66
C ASP A 522 12.18 13.49 -34.82
N GLY A 523 12.57 13.66 -33.54
CA GLY A 523 11.94 14.65 -32.68
C GLY A 523 10.47 14.35 -32.34
N GLN A 524 10.05 13.08 -32.40
CA GLN A 524 8.69 12.62 -32.12
C GLN A 524 8.64 11.80 -30.83
N LEU A 525 7.55 11.94 -30.08
CA LEU A 525 7.16 11.07 -28.97
C LEU A 525 6.20 10.00 -29.51
N PRO A 526 6.62 8.73 -29.57
CA PRO A 526 5.77 7.67 -30.08
C PRO A 526 4.51 7.43 -29.23
N ALA A 527 3.55 6.68 -29.79
CA ALA A 527 2.39 6.18 -29.02
C ALA A 527 2.83 5.38 -27.78
N ASP A 528 2.01 5.39 -26.73
CA ASP A 528 2.25 4.66 -25.46
C ASP A 528 3.64 4.98 -24.84
N ALA A 529 4.06 6.26 -24.86
CA ALA A 529 5.38 6.68 -24.41
C ALA A 529 5.34 7.96 -23.58
N ALA A 530 6.34 8.12 -22.71
CA ALA A 530 6.58 9.34 -21.96
C ALA A 530 8.04 9.80 -22.08
N VAL A 531 8.26 11.09 -21.82
CA VAL A 531 9.57 11.72 -21.90
C VAL A 531 9.73 12.79 -20.81
N TRP A 532 10.95 12.89 -20.28
CA TRP A 532 11.41 13.99 -19.45
C TRP A 532 12.31 14.92 -20.27
N LEU A 533 12.06 16.23 -20.13
CA LEU A 533 12.86 17.27 -20.79
C LEU A 533 13.25 18.34 -19.75
N VAL A 534 14.33 19.05 -20.06
CA VAL A 534 14.86 20.18 -19.29
C VAL A 534 15.19 21.36 -20.17
#